data_c4119e4b7e865416f6ee06b710bdf254
#
_entry.id   c4119e4b7e865416f6ee06b710bdf254
#
_cell.length_a   1.000
_cell.length_b   1.000
_cell.length_c   1.000
_cell.angle_alpha   90.00
_cell.angle_beta   90.00
_cell.angle_gamma   90.00
#
_symmetry.space_group_name_H-M   'P 1'
#
loop_
_entity.id
_entity.type
_entity.pdbx_description
1 polymer ?
#
loop_
_entity_poly.entity_id
_entity_poly.type
_entity_poly.pdbx_seq_one_letter_code
_entity_poly.pdbx_strand_id
1 'polypeptide(L)'
;MQYREYEIKKGIKVHTIKTEKFKTNIVSAFLTTELNKENVTKNAVISSILRRGSMELKTQEEINKKMEEMYGASFDCGLDKTGDNQIIKFYIETVNDKYLPEKSENILKNSIECLLNIIFNPYIENKKFKEEYLEQEKNNIKHLIEGKIDNKRAYALERCIEEVYKNKPYGLYKFGYLEDLEKINSQNLYEYYKNLINNCKIDIFISGNIEEDIIEFIKNNSNIKALNEREPKYIKPNYINKKLPESENVVIEKKDVTQGKLILGLDVN
;
A
#
# COMPACT_ATOMS: atom_id res chain seq x y z
N MET A 1 -20.48 -6.60 -16.03
CA MET A 1 -19.23 -6.60 -15.28
C MET A 1 -18.55 -7.95 -15.48
N GLN A 2 -17.33 -7.96 -15.97
CA GLN A 2 -16.57 -9.18 -16.27
C GLN A 2 -15.22 -9.10 -15.54
N TYR A 3 -14.94 -10.08 -14.69
CA TYR A 3 -13.66 -10.25 -14.01
C TYR A 3 -12.81 -11.29 -14.73
N ARG A 4 -11.51 -10.99 -14.89
CA ARG A 4 -10.50 -11.94 -15.36
C ARG A 4 -9.21 -11.75 -14.58
N GLU A 5 -8.47 -12.84 -14.38
CA GLU A 5 -7.15 -12.87 -13.73
C GLU A 5 -6.12 -13.40 -14.74
N TYR A 6 -4.94 -12.78 -14.74
CA TYR A 6 -3.81 -13.14 -15.58
C TYR A 6 -2.54 -13.21 -14.74
N GLU A 7 -1.87 -14.33 -14.74
CA GLU A 7 -0.52 -14.43 -14.18
C GLU A 7 0.49 -13.93 -15.22
N ILE A 8 1.14 -12.81 -14.90
CA ILE A 8 2.13 -12.18 -15.79
C ILE A 8 3.50 -12.82 -15.61
N LYS A 9 3.87 -13.02 -14.35
CA LYS A 9 5.01 -13.80 -13.88
C LYS A 9 4.61 -14.48 -12.58
N LYS A 10 5.31 -15.54 -12.17
CA LYS A 10 5.07 -16.18 -10.88
C LYS A 10 5.11 -15.16 -9.75
N GLY A 11 3.99 -15.04 -9.00
CA GLY A 11 3.83 -14.06 -7.92
C GLY A 11 3.47 -12.64 -8.35
N ILE A 12 3.20 -12.40 -9.65
CA ILE A 12 2.73 -11.13 -10.20
C ILE A 12 1.47 -11.40 -11.02
N LYS A 13 0.35 -10.85 -10.58
CA LYS A 13 -0.95 -11.03 -11.22
C LYS A 13 -1.55 -9.71 -11.66
N VAL A 14 -2.29 -9.73 -12.75
CA VAL A 14 -3.14 -8.64 -13.21
C VAL A 14 -4.59 -9.10 -13.19
N HIS A 15 -5.44 -8.29 -12.59
CA HIS A 15 -6.86 -8.50 -12.45
C HIS A 15 -7.60 -7.43 -13.23
N THR A 16 -8.48 -7.83 -14.14
CA THR A 16 -9.29 -6.88 -14.91
C THR A 16 -10.75 -7.00 -14.53
N ILE A 17 -11.40 -5.86 -14.31
CA ILE A 17 -12.82 -5.73 -14.02
C ILE A 17 -13.44 -4.85 -15.10
N LYS A 18 -13.79 -5.43 -16.25
CA LYS A 18 -14.40 -4.68 -17.35
C LYS A 18 -15.83 -4.28 -17.01
N THR A 19 -16.08 -2.96 -17.00
CA THR A 19 -17.39 -2.38 -16.68
C THR A 19 -17.56 -1.01 -17.35
N GLU A 20 -18.77 -0.72 -17.76
CA GLU A 20 -19.17 0.60 -18.33
C GLU A 20 -20.04 1.41 -17.36
N LYS A 21 -20.22 0.92 -16.12
CA LYS A 21 -21.08 1.58 -15.13
C LYS A 21 -20.55 2.92 -14.65
N PHE A 22 -19.23 3.13 -14.73
CA PHE A 22 -18.57 4.31 -14.19
C PHE A 22 -17.94 5.15 -15.32
N LYS A 23 -17.85 6.45 -15.07
CA LYS A 23 -17.18 7.38 -15.99
C LYS A 23 -15.67 7.43 -15.78
N THR A 24 -15.16 6.68 -14.81
CA THR A 24 -13.75 6.63 -14.45
C THR A 24 -13.18 5.24 -14.66
N ASN A 25 -11.88 5.17 -14.87
CA ASN A 25 -11.07 3.97 -14.80
C ASN A 25 -10.20 4.04 -13.55
N ILE A 26 -9.96 2.90 -12.91
CA ILE A 26 -9.07 2.79 -11.75
C ILE A 26 -7.99 1.77 -12.05
N VAL A 27 -6.75 2.15 -11.80
CA VAL A 27 -5.59 1.26 -11.78
C VAL A 27 -5.05 1.22 -10.35
N SER A 28 -4.93 0.05 -9.78
CA SER A 28 -4.41 -0.13 -8.41
C SER A 28 -3.34 -1.20 -8.37
N ALA A 29 -2.33 -1.00 -7.54
CA ALA A 29 -1.30 -2.01 -7.27
C ALA A 29 -1.22 -2.30 -5.78
N PHE A 30 -1.16 -3.58 -5.43
CA PHE A 30 -1.08 -4.07 -4.07
C PHE A 30 0.21 -4.88 -3.90
N LEU A 31 1.09 -4.41 -3.02
CA LEU A 31 2.30 -5.10 -2.63
C LEU A 31 2.03 -5.76 -1.28
N THR A 32 1.85 -7.09 -1.30
CA THR A 32 1.53 -7.85 -0.09
C THR A 32 2.76 -8.56 0.44
N THR A 33 3.05 -8.35 1.71
CA THR A 33 4.17 -8.97 2.41
C THR A 33 3.76 -9.43 3.81
N GLU A 34 4.57 -10.27 4.43
CA GLU A 34 4.37 -10.70 5.82
C GLU A 34 4.38 -9.50 6.77
N LEU A 35 3.42 -9.47 7.68
CA LEU A 35 3.36 -8.49 8.77
C LEU A 35 4.23 -8.99 9.92
N ASN A 36 5.35 -8.33 10.17
CA ASN A 36 6.25 -8.63 11.29
C ASN A 36 6.90 -7.35 11.83
N LYS A 37 7.49 -7.45 13.02
CA LYS A 37 8.09 -6.31 13.72
C LYS A 37 9.26 -5.67 12.95
N GLU A 38 10.00 -6.45 12.16
CA GLU A 38 11.17 -5.96 11.41
C GLU A 38 10.77 -5.12 10.20
N ASN A 39 9.60 -5.42 9.60
CA ASN A 39 9.16 -4.85 8.34
C ASN A 39 8.10 -3.76 8.49
N VAL A 40 7.26 -3.84 9.52
CA VAL A 40 6.06 -3.02 9.66
C VAL A 40 6.35 -1.51 9.53
N THR A 41 7.39 -1.00 10.19
CA THR A 41 7.77 0.41 10.16
C THR A 41 8.42 0.79 8.82
N LYS A 42 9.25 -0.08 8.26
CA LYS A 42 9.87 0.15 6.94
C LYS A 42 8.81 0.22 5.84
N ASN A 43 7.80 -0.67 5.87
CA ASN A 43 6.70 -0.64 4.91
C ASN A 43 5.88 0.65 5.01
N ALA A 44 5.68 1.19 6.22
CA ALA A 44 5.03 2.47 6.39
C ALA A 44 5.82 3.61 5.72
N VAL A 45 7.14 3.64 5.91
CA VAL A 45 8.00 4.64 5.26
C VAL A 45 8.05 4.43 3.74
N ILE A 46 8.13 3.18 3.26
CA ILE A 46 8.09 2.86 1.81
C ILE A 46 6.80 3.37 1.18
N SER A 47 5.65 3.14 1.80
CA SER A 47 4.36 3.61 1.25
C SER A 47 4.32 5.12 1.04
N SER A 48 5.00 5.87 1.89
CA SER A 48 5.05 7.33 1.84
C SER A 48 6.15 7.86 0.91
N ILE A 49 7.36 7.29 0.95
CA ILE A 49 8.49 7.81 0.18
C ILE A 49 8.33 7.58 -1.33
N LEU A 50 7.68 6.49 -1.75
CA LEU A 50 7.46 6.21 -3.16
C LEU A 50 6.56 7.25 -3.84
N ARG A 51 5.66 7.90 -3.11
CA ARG A 51 4.82 8.98 -3.65
C ARG A 51 5.56 10.30 -3.85
N ARG A 52 6.81 10.42 -3.38
CA ARG A 52 7.61 11.65 -3.50
C ARG A 52 8.19 11.88 -4.88
N GLY A 53 8.40 10.80 -5.64
CA GLY A 53 8.93 10.89 -6.99
C GLY A 53 9.41 9.57 -7.55
N SER A 54 9.52 9.55 -8.86
CA SER A 54 10.16 8.49 -9.64
C SER A 54 11.37 9.04 -10.40
N MET A 55 12.11 8.19 -11.08
CA MET A 55 13.22 8.65 -11.93
C MET A 55 12.77 9.53 -13.09
N GLU A 56 11.51 9.42 -13.51
CA GLU A 56 10.92 10.27 -14.57
C GLU A 56 10.23 11.51 -14.00
N LEU A 57 9.59 11.40 -12.84
CA LEU A 57 8.88 12.47 -12.14
C LEU A 57 9.54 12.63 -10.77
N LYS A 58 10.55 13.49 -10.68
CA LYS A 58 11.47 13.52 -9.53
C LYS A 58 10.91 14.17 -8.28
N THR A 59 9.82 14.91 -8.43
CA THR A 59 9.17 15.66 -7.35
C THR A 59 7.68 15.36 -7.28
N GLN A 60 7.09 15.59 -6.11
CA GLN A 60 5.64 15.50 -5.95
C GLN A 60 4.89 16.52 -6.81
N GLU A 61 5.50 17.68 -7.08
CA GLU A 61 4.93 18.68 -7.97
C GLU A 61 4.84 18.16 -9.41
N GLU A 62 5.90 17.49 -9.91
CA GLU A 62 5.87 16.86 -11.23
C GLU A 62 4.84 15.74 -11.32
N ILE A 63 4.65 14.95 -10.26
CA ILE A 63 3.57 13.95 -10.18
C ILE A 63 2.21 14.64 -10.25
N ASN A 64 2.00 15.69 -9.46
CA ASN A 64 0.73 16.44 -9.46
C ASN A 64 0.45 17.05 -10.84
N LYS A 65 1.46 17.64 -11.49
CA LYS A 65 1.33 18.15 -12.86
C LYS A 65 0.95 17.03 -13.84
N LYS A 66 1.57 15.86 -13.72
CA LYS A 66 1.21 14.69 -14.53
C LYS A 66 -0.24 14.25 -14.31
N MET A 67 -0.74 14.32 -13.06
CA MET A 67 -2.16 14.04 -12.76
C MET A 67 -3.08 15.08 -13.42
N GLU A 68 -2.71 16.37 -13.42
CA GLU A 68 -3.45 17.42 -14.11
C GLU A 68 -3.48 17.20 -15.63
N GLU A 69 -2.34 16.84 -16.25
CA GLU A 69 -2.25 16.47 -17.67
C GLU A 69 -3.14 15.27 -18.02
N MET A 70 -3.37 14.37 -17.08
CA MET A 70 -4.34 13.27 -17.20
C MET A 70 -5.77 13.66 -16.80
N TYR A 71 -6.16 14.91 -17.11
CA TYR A 71 -7.49 15.47 -16.86
C TYR A 71 -7.92 15.45 -15.38
N GLY A 72 -7.00 15.77 -14.49
CA GLY A 72 -7.27 15.82 -13.07
C GLY A 72 -7.35 14.42 -12.44
N ALA A 73 -6.53 13.50 -12.89
CA ALA A 73 -6.41 12.18 -12.28
C ALA A 73 -6.10 12.27 -10.78
N SER A 74 -6.64 11.35 -10.01
CA SER A 74 -6.37 11.23 -8.58
C SER A 74 -5.34 10.15 -8.34
N PHE A 75 -4.24 10.47 -7.64
CA PHE A 75 -3.23 9.51 -7.19
C PHE A 75 -3.20 9.46 -5.69
N ASP A 76 -3.24 8.26 -5.11
CA ASP A 76 -3.04 8.07 -3.67
C ASP A 76 -2.33 6.75 -3.37
N CYS A 77 -1.79 6.68 -2.17
CA CYS A 77 -1.16 5.48 -1.62
C CYS A 77 -1.63 5.24 -0.19
N GLY A 78 -1.54 4.01 0.25
CA GLY A 78 -1.97 3.65 1.59
C GLY A 78 -1.32 2.38 2.11
N LEU A 79 -1.56 2.13 3.38
CA LEU A 79 -1.06 0.97 4.08
C LEU A 79 -2.19 0.32 4.88
N ASP A 80 -2.37 -0.97 4.68
CA ASP A 80 -3.34 -1.78 5.43
C ASP A 80 -2.70 -3.06 5.97
N LYS A 81 -3.43 -3.71 6.87
CA LYS A 81 -3.11 -5.07 7.34
C LYS A 81 -4.34 -5.97 7.17
N THR A 82 -4.12 -7.19 6.71
CA THR A 82 -5.15 -8.20 6.54
C THR A 82 -4.63 -9.54 7.03
N GLY A 83 -5.17 -10.02 8.14
CA GLY A 83 -4.58 -11.14 8.86
C GLY A 83 -3.10 -10.84 9.17
N ASP A 84 -2.24 -11.83 8.97
CA ASP A 84 -0.80 -11.70 9.22
C ASP A 84 -0.02 -11.12 8.02
N ASN A 85 -0.70 -10.37 7.15
CA ASN A 85 -0.10 -9.69 6.01
C ASN A 85 -0.24 -8.18 6.11
N GLN A 86 0.80 -7.46 5.66
CA GLN A 86 0.77 -6.02 5.43
C GLN A 86 0.69 -5.74 3.94
N ILE A 87 -0.12 -4.75 3.56
CA ILE A 87 -0.41 -4.43 2.17
C ILE A 87 -0.10 -2.96 1.93
N ILE A 88 0.87 -2.70 1.06
CA ILE A 88 1.12 -1.37 0.52
C ILE A 88 0.30 -1.25 -0.76
N LYS A 89 -0.54 -0.23 -0.84
CA LYS A 89 -1.44 -0.02 -1.98
C LYS A 89 -1.21 1.34 -2.61
N PHE A 90 -1.29 1.36 -3.93
CA PHE A 90 -1.25 2.57 -4.74
C PHE A 90 -2.40 2.52 -5.72
N TYR A 91 -2.99 3.65 -6.04
CA TYR A 91 -3.98 3.71 -7.10
C TYR A 91 -3.97 5.06 -7.82
N ILE A 92 -4.36 5.00 -9.09
CA ILE A 92 -4.68 6.17 -9.91
C ILE A 92 -6.09 5.99 -10.45
N GLU A 93 -6.93 6.99 -10.23
CA GLU A 93 -8.26 7.08 -10.84
C GLU A 93 -8.24 8.16 -11.91
N THR A 94 -8.69 7.81 -13.11
CA THR A 94 -8.74 8.70 -14.28
C THR A 94 -10.12 8.74 -14.87
N VAL A 95 -10.44 9.80 -15.61
CA VAL A 95 -11.61 9.80 -16.49
C VAL A 95 -11.46 8.74 -17.58
N ASN A 96 -12.55 8.14 -18.00
CA ASN A 96 -12.55 7.15 -19.08
C ASN A 96 -12.39 7.87 -20.44
N ASP A 97 -11.48 7.38 -21.28
CA ASP A 97 -11.09 7.96 -22.57
C ASP A 97 -12.27 8.28 -23.48
N LYS A 98 -13.36 7.50 -23.43
CA LYS A 98 -14.57 7.76 -24.24
C LYS A 98 -15.28 9.08 -23.94
N TYR A 99 -14.97 9.73 -22.81
CA TYR A 99 -15.52 11.03 -22.44
C TYR A 99 -14.58 12.20 -22.74
N LEU A 100 -13.42 11.90 -23.34
CA LEU A 100 -12.40 12.88 -23.71
C LEU A 100 -12.51 13.26 -25.19
N PRO A 101 -11.91 14.38 -25.62
CA PRO A 101 -11.81 14.72 -27.03
C PRO A 101 -11.10 13.64 -27.83
N GLU A 102 -11.49 13.41 -29.08
CA GLU A 102 -10.97 12.32 -29.96
C GLU A 102 -9.45 12.31 -30.16
N LYS A 103 -8.74 13.40 -29.84
CA LYS A 103 -7.29 13.51 -29.96
C LYS A 103 -6.54 13.29 -28.64
N SER A 104 -7.23 12.83 -27.59
CA SER A 104 -6.57 12.58 -26.32
C SER A 104 -5.68 11.32 -26.42
N GLU A 105 -4.54 11.38 -25.75
CA GLU A 105 -3.71 10.19 -25.50
C GLU A 105 -4.51 9.14 -24.71
N ASN A 106 -4.13 7.87 -24.81
CA ASN A 106 -4.74 6.80 -24.03
C ASN A 106 -4.44 6.98 -22.55
N ILE A 107 -5.37 7.63 -21.83
CA ILE A 107 -5.19 8.00 -20.42
C ILE A 107 -5.07 6.78 -19.51
N LEU A 108 -5.79 5.70 -19.82
CA LEU A 108 -5.68 4.46 -19.08
C LEU A 108 -4.25 3.88 -19.16
N LYS A 109 -3.65 3.82 -20.35
CA LYS A 109 -2.27 3.33 -20.51
C LYS A 109 -1.26 4.25 -19.83
N ASN A 110 -1.44 5.56 -19.98
CA ASN A 110 -0.60 6.56 -19.31
C ASN A 110 -0.68 6.43 -17.78
N SER A 111 -1.86 6.18 -17.23
CA SER A 111 -2.01 5.96 -15.78
C SER A 111 -1.33 4.69 -15.29
N ILE A 112 -1.39 3.60 -16.09
CA ILE A 112 -0.67 2.36 -15.79
C ILE A 112 0.85 2.60 -15.80
N GLU A 113 1.37 3.25 -16.83
CA GLU A 113 2.81 3.57 -16.91
C GLU A 113 3.26 4.43 -15.73
N CYS A 114 2.51 5.49 -15.44
CA CYS A 114 2.81 6.37 -14.31
C CYS A 114 2.84 5.62 -12.99
N LEU A 115 1.82 4.78 -12.71
CA LEU A 115 1.75 3.99 -11.49
C LEU A 115 2.92 3.00 -11.37
N LEU A 116 3.22 2.26 -12.44
CA LEU A 116 4.32 1.31 -12.47
C LEU A 116 5.67 1.99 -12.29
N ASN A 117 5.84 3.19 -12.88
CA ASN A 117 7.06 3.96 -12.75
C ASN A 117 7.24 4.48 -11.32
N ILE A 118 6.21 5.00 -10.68
CA ILE A 118 6.26 5.43 -9.27
C ILE A 118 6.65 4.28 -8.34
N ILE A 119 6.10 3.09 -8.57
CA ILE A 119 6.30 1.94 -7.67
C ILE A 119 7.67 1.27 -7.92
N PHE A 120 8.04 1.04 -9.19
CA PHE A 120 9.18 0.18 -9.53
C PHE A 120 10.43 0.93 -10.00
N ASN A 121 10.30 2.24 -10.21
CA ASN A 121 11.42 3.10 -10.60
C ASN A 121 11.44 4.38 -9.74
N PRO A 122 11.51 4.25 -8.39
CA PRO A 122 11.44 5.39 -7.49
C PRO A 122 12.63 6.33 -7.66
N TYR A 123 12.46 7.59 -7.26
CA TYR A 123 13.55 8.55 -7.28
C TYR A 123 14.63 8.20 -6.25
N ILE A 124 15.83 7.95 -6.74
CA ILE A 124 17.00 7.61 -5.94
C ILE A 124 18.22 8.46 -6.36
N GLU A 125 19.05 8.79 -5.40
CA GLU A 125 20.33 9.49 -5.59
C GLU A 125 21.46 8.65 -5.00
N ASN A 126 22.56 8.49 -5.74
CA ASN A 126 23.72 7.75 -5.25
C ASN A 126 23.40 6.35 -4.69
N LYS A 127 22.50 5.62 -5.34
CA LYS A 127 22.03 4.26 -4.94
C LYS A 127 21.32 4.21 -3.58
N LYS A 128 20.67 5.29 -3.15
CA LYS A 128 19.84 5.40 -1.94
C LYS A 128 18.68 6.35 -2.16
N PHE A 129 17.67 6.29 -1.32
CA PHE A 129 16.62 7.30 -1.33
C PHE A 129 17.19 8.68 -1.00
N LYS A 130 16.57 9.74 -1.56
CA LYS A 130 16.95 11.13 -1.24
C LYS A 130 16.73 11.38 0.26
N GLU A 131 17.78 11.82 0.96
CA GLU A 131 17.76 12.00 2.43
C GLU A 131 16.67 12.95 2.88
N GLU A 132 16.55 14.10 2.19
CA GLU A 132 15.53 15.10 2.49
C GLU A 132 14.11 14.52 2.44
N TYR A 133 13.80 13.68 1.43
CA TYR A 133 12.50 13.04 1.30
C TYR A 133 12.26 12.03 2.42
N LEU A 134 13.30 11.26 2.75
CA LEU A 134 13.21 10.30 3.85
C LEU A 134 12.91 10.99 5.18
N GLU A 135 13.65 12.05 5.53
CA GLU A 135 13.45 12.74 6.81
C GLU A 135 12.06 13.39 6.89
N GLN A 136 11.55 13.95 5.79
CA GLN A 136 10.18 14.46 5.74
C GLN A 136 9.16 13.34 6.00
N GLU A 137 9.31 12.17 5.33
CA GLU A 137 8.36 11.06 5.52
C GLU A 137 8.51 10.40 6.89
N LYS A 138 9.71 10.31 7.46
CA LYS A 138 9.88 9.88 8.85
C LYS A 138 9.12 10.78 9.81
N ASN A 139 9.18 12.09 9.63
CA ASN A 139 8.41 13.04 10.43
C ASN A 139 6.90 12.85 10.26
N ASN A 140 6.42 12.63 9.04
CA ASN A 140 5.01 12.35 8.77
C ASN A 140 4.56 11.06 9.47
N ILE A 141 5.31 9.98 9.36
CA ILE A 141 5.01 8.70 10.03
C ILE A 141 5.08 8.86 11.56
N LYS A 142 6.06 9.61 12.08
CA LYS A 142 6.14 9.95 13.50
C LYS A 142 4.85 10.61 13.98
N HIS A 143 4.36 11.64 13.29
CA HIS A 143 3.10 12.29 13.63
C HIS A 143 1.90 11.34 13.58
N LEU A 144 1.84 10.40 12.62
CA LEU A 144 0.79 9.37 12.57
C LEU A 144 0.84 8.41 13.76
N ILE A 145 2.04 8.05 14.21
CA ILE A 145 2.24 7.17 15.37
C ILE A 145 1.86 7.91 16.67
N GLU A 146 2.34 9.13 16.85
CA GLU A 146 2.07 9.97 18.03
C GLU A 146 0.60 10.41 18.07
N GLY A 147 0.05 10.83 16.94
CA GLY A 147 -1.35 11.26 16.81
C GLY A 147 -2.38 10.13 16.86
N LYS A 148 -1.95 8.86 17.00
CA LYS A 148 -2.84 7.71 17.14
C LYS A 148 -3.93 7.94 18.19
N ILE A 149 -3.59 8.64 19.28
CA ILE A 149 -4.50 8.91 20.40
C ILE A 149 -5.56 10.00 20.08
N ASP A 150 -5.39 10.81 19.06
CA ASP A 150 -6.29 11.94 18.79
C ASP A 150 -7.69 11.46 18.38
N ASN A 151 -7.77 10.39 17.59
CA ASN A 151 -9.03 9.71 17.32
C ASN A 151 -9.29 8.64 18.39
N LYS A 152 -9.98 9.02 19.47
CA LYS A 152 -10.21 8.16 20.64
C LYS A 152 -10.92 6.84 20.31
N ARG A 153 -11.81 6.82 19.30
CA ARG A 153 -12.49 5.59 18.87
C ARG A 153 -11.53 4.65 18.13
N ALA A 154 -10.78 5.17 17.17
CA ALA A 154 -9.79 4.39 16.45
C ALA A 154 -8.69 3.90 17.40
N TYR A 155 -8.24 4.74 18.32
CA TYR A 155 -7.28 4.38 19.36
C TYR A 155 -7.77 3.20 20.21
N ALA A 156 -8.99 3.27 20.73
CA ALA A 156 -9.57 2.21 21.55
C ALA A 156 -9.68 0.88 20.78
N LEU A 157 -10.05 0.93 19.48
CA LEU A 157 -10.09 -0.25 18.61
C LEU A 157 -8.70 -0.85 18.40
N GLU A 158 -7.70 -0.03 18.07
CA GLU A 158 -6.31 -0.50 17.90
C GLU A 158 -5.77 -1.10 19.20
N ARG A 159 -6.04 -0.50 20.36
CA ARG A 159 -5.65 -1.05 21.66
C ARG A 159 -6.31 -2.41 21.93
N CYS A 160 -7.59 -2.56 21.59
CA CYS A 160 -8.27 -3.84 21.69
C CYS A 160 -7.59 -4.90 20.80
N ILE A 161 -7.25 -4.55 19.54
CA ILE A 161 -6.54 -5.44 18.62
C ILE A 161 -5.16 -5.84 19.18
N GLU A 162 -4.40 -4.87 19.68
CA GLU A 162 -3.08 -5.10 20.29
C GLU A 162 -3.16 -6.08 21.47
N GLU A 163 -4.16 -5.96 22.34
CA GLU A 163 -4.35 -6.85 23.50
C GLU A 163 -4.87 -8.24 23.10
N VAL A 164 -5.84 -8.33 22.18
CA VAL A 164 -6.39 -9.62 21.69
C VAL A 164 -5.32 -10.41 20.94
N TYR A 165 -4.51 -9.72 20.13
CA TYR A 165 -3.45 -10.31 19.31
C TYR A 165 -2.04 -10.06 19.85
N LYS A 166 -1.91 -9.94 21.17
CA LYS A 166 -0.62 -9.78 21.84
C LYS A 166 0.35 -10.90 21.42
N ASN A 167 1.56 -10.51 21.04
CA ASN A 167 2.60 -11.41 20.53
C ASN A 167 2.24 -12.11 19.19
N LYS A 168 1.26 -11.61 18.44
CA LYS A 168 0.93 -12.08 17.10
C LYS A 168 1.12 -10.96 16.08
N PRO A 169 1.39 -11.29 14.80
CA PRO A 169 1.60 -10.28 13.78
C PRO A 169 0.45 -9.27 13.69
N TYR A 170 -0.79 -9.72 13.72
CA TYR A 170 -1.96 -8.84 13.59
C TYR A 170 -2.09 -7.81 14.72
N GLY A 171 -1.49 -8.06 15.89
CA GLY A 171 -1.41 -7.09 17.00
C GLY A 171 -0.46 -5.91 16.73
N LEU A 172 0.40 -5.98 15.72
CA LEU A 172 1.31 -4.89 15.39
C LEU A 172 0.54 -3.68 14.82
N TYR A 173 0.95 -2.49 15.24
CA TYR A 173 0.39 -1.26 14.67
C TYR A 173 0.87 -1.07 13.23
N LYS A 174 -0.03 -0.77 12.30
CA LYS A 174 0.27 -0.77 10.86
C LYS A 174 1.34 0.25 10.43
N PHE A 175 1.51 1.36 11.17
CA PHE A 175 2.55 2.34 10.91
C PHE A 175 3.85 2.06 11.66
N GLY A 176 3.90 1.01 12.46
CA GLY A 176 5.09 0.61 13.21
C GLY A 176 5.31 1.42 14.48
N TYR A 177 6.57 1.65 14.82
CA TYR A 177 6.98 2.15 16.12
C TYR A 177 8.12 3.16 16.01
N LEU A 178 8.16 4.12 16.94
CA LEU A 178 9.14 5.22 16.93
C LEU A 178 10.58 4.71 17.03
N GLU A 179 10.84 3.74 17.91
CA GLU A 179 12.17 3.16 18.09
C GLU A 179 12.72 2.46 16.83
N ASP A 180 11.84 1.96 15.95
CA ASP A 180 12.25 1.36 14.69
C ASP A 180 12.38 2.41 13.59
N LEU A 181 11.56 3.48 13.64
CA LEU A 181 11.63 4.59 12.72
C LEU A 181 12.98 5.34 12.82
N GLU A 182 13.53 5.50 14.03
CA GLU A 182 14.83 6.12 14.27
C GLU A 182 15.99 5.36 13.60
N LYS A 183 15.89 4.04 13.49
CA LYS A 183 16.93 3.17 12.87
C LYS A 183 16.93 3.22 11.35
N ILE A 184 15.89 3.79 10.73
CA ILE A 184 15.76 3.85 9.27
C ILE A 184 16.60 5.01 8.73
N ASN A 185 17.44 4.70 7.73
CA ASN A 185 18.20 5.65 6.94
C ASN A 185 18.02 5.37 5.45
N SER A 186 18.47 6.29 4.60
CA SER A 186 18.31 6.22 3.14
C SER A 186 18.87 4.95 2.51
N GLN A 187 20.01 4.46 3.01
CA GLN A 187 20.66 3.28 2.48
C GLN A 187 19.91 2.01 2.85
N ASN A 188 19.64 1.79 4.16
CA ASN A 188 18.98 0.56 4.63
C ASN A 188 17.53 0.46 4.15
N LEU A 189 16.84 1.60 3.97
CA LEU A 189 15.50 1.61 3.42
C LEU A 189 15.50 1.24 1.94
N TYR A 190 16.48 1.72 1.16
CA TYR A 190 16.59 1.36 -0.24
C TYR A 190 16.96 -0.13 -0.44
N GLU A 191 17.84 -0.65 0.37
CA GLU A 191 18.14 -2.09 0.37
C GLU A 191 16.92 -2.93 0.73
N TYR A 192 16.16 -2.51 1.73
CA TYR A 192 14.89 -3.14 2.08
C TYR A 192 13.87 -3.04 0.94
N TYR A 193 13.73 -1.88 0.29
CA TYR A 193 12.84 -1.71 -0.86
C TYR A 193 13.18 -2.70 -1.99
N LYS A 194 14.45 -2.84 -2.35
CA LYS A 194 14.87 -3.83 -3.36
C LYS A 194 14.47 -5.25 -2.97
N ASN A 195 14.66 -5.61 -1.72
CA ASN A 195 14.24 -6.92 -1.22
C ASN A 195 12.72 -7.08 -1.26
N LEU A 196 11.97 -6.08 -0.80
CA LEU A 196 10.50 -6.06 -0.83
C LEU A 196 9.99 -6.28 -2.26
N ILE A 197 10.43 -5.48 -3.23
CA ILE A 197 9.98 -5.56 -4.62
C ILE A 197 10.32 -6.90 -5.27
N ASN A 198 11.39 -7.56 -4.87
CA ASN A 198 11.77 -8.87 -5.40
C ASN A 198 11.02 -10.04 -4.76
N ASN A 199 10.42 -9.86 -3.58
CA ASN A 199 9.84 -10.98 -2.82
C ASN A 199 8.35 -10.82 -2.49
N CYS A 200 7.77 -9.61 -2.50
CA CYS A 200 6.36 -9.42 -2.20
C CYS A 200 5.46 -9.99 -3.30
N LYS A 201 4.25 -10.37 -2.94
CA LYS A 201 3.18 -10.64 -3.90
C LYS A 201 2.73 -9.32 -4.52
N ILE A 202 2.56 -9.31 -5.84
CA ILE A 202 2.10 -8.12 -6.57
C ILE A 202 0.80 -8.46 -7.28
N ASP A 203 -0.26 -7.73 -6.93
CA ASP A 203 -1.55 -7.78 -7.60
C ASP A 203 -1.86 -6.40 -8.20
N ILE A 204 -2.06 -6.32 -9.50
CA ILE A 204 -2.43 -5.10 -10.22
C ILE A 204 -3.90 -5.24 -10.64
N PHE A 205 -4.76 -4.34 -10.20
CA PHE A 205 -6.17 -4.31 -10.57
C PHE A 205 -6.44 -3.16 -11.52
N ILE A 206 -7.18 -3.44 -12.59
CA ILE A 206 -7.66 -2.47 -13.54
C ILE A 206 -9.18 -2.60 -13.62
N SER A 207 -9.89 -1.52 -13.35
CA SER A 207 -11.35 -1.49 -13.41
C SER A 207 -11.83 -0.34 -14.29
N GLY A 208 -12.80 -0.61 -15.16
CA GLY A 208 -13.40 0.38 -16.06
C GLY A 208 -13.54 -0.11 -17.48
N ASN A 209 -13.42 0.79 -18.45
CA ASN A 209 -13.44 0.47 -19.87
C ASN A 209 -12.04 0.03 -20.32
N ILE A 210 -11.85 -1.26 -20.42
CA ILE A 210 -10.54 -1.89 -20.63
C ILE A 210 -10.43 -2.37 -22.08
N GLU A 211 -9.39 -1.93 -22.77
CA GLU A 211 -9.04 -2.39 -24.12
C GLU A 211 -8.49 -3.82 -24.10
N GLU A 212 -8.60 -4.52 -25.23
CA GLU A 212 -8.19 -5.94 -25.33
C GLU A 212 -6.67 -6.12 -25.21
N ASP A 213 -5.87 -5.14 -25.62
CA ASP A 213 -4.41 -5.19 -25.62
C ASP A 213 -3.77 -4.80 -24.27
N ILE A 214 -4.56 -4.43 -23.25
CA ILE A 214 -4.05 -3.91 -21.98
C ILE A 214 -3.11 -4.88 -21.26
N ILE A 215 -3.37 -6.18 -21.36
CA ILE A 215 -2.53 -7.21 -20.74
C ILE A 215 -1.18 -7.30 -21.44
N GLU A 216 -1.18 -7.24 -22.78
CA GLU A 216 0.05 -7.24 -23.57
C GLU A 216 0.86 -5.95 -23.33
N PHE A 217 0.18 -4.81 -23.21
CA PHE A 217 0.79 -3.56 -22.84
C PHE A 217 1.53 -3.65 -21.50
N ILE A 218 0.89 -4.22 -20.45
CA ILE A 218 1.52 -4.41 -19.13
C ILE A 218 2.69 -5.39 -19.22
N LYS A 219 2.54 -6.51 -19.90
CA LYS A 219 3.63 -7.50 -20.09
C LYS A 219 4.86 -6.89 -20.75
N ASN A 220 4.64 -5.96 -21.67
CA ASN A 220 5.70 -5.30 -22.42
C ASN A 220 6.34 -4.10 -21.69
N ASN A 221 5.73 -3.63 -20.59
CA ASN A 221 6.27 -2.55 -19.79
C ASN A 221 7.66 -2.91 -19.22
N SER A 222 8.62 -1.98 -19.33
CA SER A 222 10.01 -2.19 -18.94
C SER A 222 10.16 -2.52 -17.46
N ASN A 223 9.39 -1.86 -16.60
CA ASN A 223 9.42 -2.09 -15.15
C ASN A 223 8.94 -3.51 -14.82
N ILE A 224 7.86 -3.98 -15.45
CA ILE A 224 7.35 -5.34 -15.27
C ILE A 224 8.34 -6.39 -15.80
N LYS A 225 8.97 -6.14 -16.96
CA LYS A 225 10.00 -7.03 -17.51
C LYS A 225 11.21 -7.18 -16.59
N ALA A 226 11.60 -6.11 -15.91
CA ALA A 226 12.72 -6.11 -14.98
C ALA A 226 12.47 -6.87 -13.67
N LEU A 227 11.20 -7.12 -13.30
CA LEU A 227 10.87 -7.85 -12.08
C LEU A 227 11.20 -9.33 -12.23
N ASN A 228 11.73 -9.92 -11.17
CA ASN A 228 11.97 -11.37 -11.10
C ASN A 228 10.69 -12.13 -10.78
N GLU A 229 10.62 -13.39 -11.20
CA GLU A 229 9.67 -14.36 -10.69
C GLU A 229 9.91 -14.59 -9.20
N ARG A 230 8.86 -14.84 -8.44
CA ARG A 230 8.92 -15.01 -6.99
C ARG A 230 7.90 -15.99 -6.45
N GLU A 231 8.22 -16.58 -5.31
CA GLU A 231 7.25 -17.31 -4.50
C GLU A 231 6.91 -16.46 -3.27
N PRO A 232 5.87 -15.63 -3.34
CA PRO A 232 5.53 -14.76 -2.23
C PRO A 232 5.06 -15.59 -1.04
N LYS A 233 5.61 -15.30 0.13
CA LYS A 233 5.10 -15.84 1.38
C LYS A 233 3.79 -15.11 1.73
N TYR A 234 2.68 -15.63 1.22
CA TYR A 234 1.37 -15.22 1.69
C TYR A 234 1.01 -16.06 2.91
N ILE A 235 0.88 -15.42 4.06
CA ILE A 235 0.49 -16.09 5.28
C ILE A 235 -1.03 -16.20 5.30
N LYS A 236 -1.52 -17.41 5.12
CA LYS A 236 -2.94 -17.69 5.34
C LYS A 236 -3.25 -17.52 6.82
N PRO A 237 -4.36 -16.88 7.19
CA PRO A 237 -4.78 -16.81 8.58
C PRO A 237 -4.83 -18.20 9.17
N ASN A 238 -4.15 -18.40 10.27
CA ASN A 238 -4.12 -19.69 10.94
C ASN A 238 -5.24 -19.73 11.98
N TYR A 239 -6.41 -20.22 11.58
CA TYR A 239 -7.55 -20.47 12.47
C TYR A 239 -7.33 -21.75 13.27
N ILE A 240 -6.21 -21.83 14.00
CA ILE A 240 -6.01 -22.96 14.92
C ILE A 240 -6.99 -22.79 16.07
N ASN A 241 -7.68 -23.89 16.43
CA ASN A 241 -8.51 -24.04 17.62
C ASN A 241 -7.79 -23.44 18.85
N LYS A 242 -8.06 -22.19 19.15
CA LYS A 242 -7.60 -21.57 20.38
C LYS A 242 -8.43 -22.13 21.52
N LYS A 243 -7.79 -22.56 22.59
CA LYS A 243 -8.49 -22.65 23.86
C LYS A 243 -9.06 -21.28 24.17
N LEU A 244 -10.37 -21.19 24.34
CA LEU A 244 -11.00 -19.97 24.82
C LEU A 244 -10.34 -19.57 26.14
N PRO A 245 -10.09 -18.29 26.39
CA PRO A 245 -9.59 -17.84 27.67
C PRO A 245 -10.59 -18.25 28.77
N GLU A 246 -10.07 -18.73 29.90
CA GLU A 246 -10.88 -19.17 31.05
C GLU A 246 -11.59 -18.01 31.74
N SER A 247 -11.20 -16.76 31.46
CA SER A 247 -11.76 -15.55 32.00
C SER A 247 -11.74 -14.39 31.01
N GLU A 248 -12.60 -13.42 31.22
CA GLU A 248 -12.60 -12.17 30.48
C GLU A 248 -11.30 -11.40 30.74
N ASN A 249 -10.73 -10.81 29.68
CA ASN A 249 -9.60 -9.91 29.79
C ASN A 249 -10.10 -8.45 29.70
N VAL A 250 -10.03 -7.73 30.80
CA VAL A 250 -10.47 -6.33 30.91
C VAL A 250 -9.25 -5.41 31.01
N VAL A 251 -9.04 -4.55 30.02
CA VAL A 251 -7.96 -3.56 30.04
C VAL A 251 -8.56 -2.17 30.15
N ILE A 252 -8.14 -1.41 31.16
CA ILE A 252 -8.63 -0.05 31.42
C ILE A 252 -7.47 0.92 31.32
N GLU A 253 -7.57 1.85 30.35
CA GLU A 253 -6.63 2.98 30.23
C GLU A 253 -7.34 4.28 30.63
N LYS A 254 -6.78 4.98 31.62
CA LYS A 254 -7.25 6.32 32.01
C LYS A 254 -6.59 7.37 31.14
N LYS A 255 -7.39 8.18 30.49
CA LYS A 255 -6.97 9.28 29.63
C LYS A 255 -7.82 10.51 29.97
N ASP A 256 -7.27 11.70 29.70
CA ASP A 256 -8.03 12.95 29.85
C ASP A 256 -8.98 13.10 28.65
N VAL A 257 -10.20 12.61 28.82
CA VAL A 257 -11.26 12.60 27.80
C VAL A 257 -12.62 12.82 28.42
N THR A 258 -13.48 13.55 27.72
CA THR A 258 -14.85 13.85 28.19
C THR A 258 -15.80 12.65 28.07
N GLN A 259 -15.50 11.69 27.19
CA GLN A 259 -16.33 10.50 26.97
C GLN A 259 -15.46 9.25 26.98
N GLY A 260 -15.83 8.27 27.82
CA GLY A 260 -15.27 6.92 27.75
C GLY A 260 -15.55 6.23 26.40
N LYS A 261 -14.62 5.40 25.96
CA LYS A 261 -14.79 4.53 24.79
C LYS A 261 -14.65 3.09 25.26
N LEU A 262 -15.66 2.26 24.96
CA LEU A 262 -15.65 0.84 25.22
C LEU A 262 -15.55 0.09 23.88
N ILE A 263 -14.64 -0.83 23.78
CA ILE A 263 -14.56 -1.80 22.68
C ILE A 263 -14.68 -3.20 23.28
N LEU A 264 -15.56 -3.98 22.73
CA LEU A 264 -15.78 -5.38 23.08
C LEU A 264 -15.28 -6.26 21.92
N GLY A 265 -14.23 -7.03 22.16
CA GLY A 265 -13.70 -8.03 21.23
C GLY A 265 -14.27 -9.42 21.57
N LEU A 266 -14.84 -10.11 20.59
CA LEU A 266 -15.33 -11.47 20.72
C LEU A 266 -14.56 -12.34 19.72
N ASP A 267 -13.99 -13.46 20.20
CA ASP A 267 -13.43 -14.49 19.33
C ASP A 267 -14.58 -15.46 18.98
N VAL A 268 -14.91 -15.57 17.70
CA VAL A 268 -15.92 -16.50 17.19
C VAL A 268 -15.24 -17.60 16.41
N ASN A 269 -15.59 -18.84 16.72
CA ASN A 269 -15.10 -20.04 16.02
C ASN A 269 -15.83 -20.24 14.68
#